data_0c8c95ee2175714d734d48b4886d12ed
#
_entry.id   0c8c95ee2175714d734d48b4886d12ed
#
_cell.length_a   1.000
_cell.length_b   1.000
_cell.length_c   1.000
_cell.angle_alpha   90.00
_cell.angle_beta   90.00
_cell.angle_gamma   90.00
#
_symmetry.space_group_name_H-M   'P 1'
#
loop_
_entity.id
_entity.type
_entity.pdbx_description
1 polymer ?
#
loop_
_entity_poly.entity_id
_entity_poly.type
_entity_poly.pdbx_seq_one_letter_code
_entity_poly.pdbx_strand_id
1 'polypeptide(L)'
;SRGLGDVYKRQDEVIVGNSDPKLEGVIGSSFYWKGLSASINFRYRVGGQIFLSALYNKVENISDQDVYYNQDKRALYDRWQKPGDVAKFKAISLNETTPMSSRFVADENTLSCESVSIGYETQARWLRHFGASSMTIRGYMNDIFRISTVKNERGLDYPFARSVAFSLGIRF
;
A
#
# COMPACT_ATOMS: atom_id res chain seq x y z
N SER A 1 -37.57 -1.24 -42.38
CA SER A 1 -36.58 -1.69 -41.38
C SER A 1 -35.90 -0.48 -40.75
N ARG A 2 -36.42 -0.05 -39.64
CA ARG A 2 -35.70 0.96 -38.84
C ARG A 2 -34.66 0.23 -38.05
N GLY A 3 -33.43 0.30 -38.53
CA GLY A 3 -32.27 -0.15 -37.78
C GLY A 3 -32.26 0.56 -36.43
N LEU A 4 -32.54 -0.18 -35.40
CA LEU A 4 -32.10 0.17 -34.07
C LEU A 4 -30.58 0.06 -34.09
N GLY A 5 -29.95 1.10 -34.62
CA GLY A 5 -28.55 1.32 -34.33
C GLY A 5 -28.46 1.50 -32.82
N ASP A 6 -27.93 0.52 -32.14
CA ASP A 6 -27.41 0.72 -30.78
C ASP A 6 -26.38 1.84 -30.90
N VAL A 7 -26.87 3.04 -30.65
CA VAL A 7 -25.99 4.15 -30.34
C VAL A 7 -25.48 3.83 -28.93
N TYR A 8 -24.42 3.03 -28.87
CA TYR A 8 -23.55 3.07 -27.74
C TYR A 8 -23.10 4.52 -27.60
N LYS A 9 -23.85 5.30 -26.83
CA LYS A 9 -23.35 6.55 -26.32
C LYS A 9 -22.12 6.16 -25.52
N ARG A 10 -20.94 6.41 -26.07
CA ARG A 10 -19.74 6.50 -25.26
C ARG A 10 -20.14 7.42 -24.13
N GLN A 11 -20.24 6.86 -22.93
CA GLN A 11 -20.46 7.68 -21.75
C GLN A 11 -19.24 8.59 -21.73
N ASP A 12 -19.47 9.89 -21.66
CA ASP A 12 -18.40 10.86 -21.58
C ASP A 12 -17.54 10.49 -20.39
N GLU A 13 -16.24 10.32 -20.61
CA GLU A 13 -15.30 10.06 -19.54
C GLU A 13 -15.24 11.29 -18.64
N VAL A 14 -15.51 11.11 -17.37
CA VAL A 14 -15.46 12.20 -16.37
C VAL A 14 -14.42 11.86 -15.31
N ILE A 15 -13.75 12.91 -14.82
CA ILE A 15 -12.83 12.77 -13.70
C ILE A 15 -13.64 12.48 -12.44
N VAL A 16 -13.44 11.30 -11.85
CA VAL A 16 -14.18 10.83 -10.66
C VAL A 16 -13.38 10.94 -9.37
N GLY A 17 -12.11 11.31 -9.45
CA GLY A 17 -11.25 11.46 -8.29
C GLY A 17 -9.87 12.01 -8.61
N ASN A 18 -9.12 12.35 -7.58
CA ASN A 18 -7.73 12.79 -7.66
C ASN A 18 -6.88 11.98 -6.68
N SER A 19 -5.84 11.31 -7.19
CA SER A 19 -4.91 10.53 -6.37
C SER A 19 -3.89 11.39 -5.61
N ASP A 20 -3.74 12.65 -6.01
CA ASP A 20 -2.81 13.55 -5.35
C ASP A 20 -3.36 14.00 -3.99
N PRO A 21 -2.59 13.86 -2.92
CA PRO A 21 -3.02 14.30 -1.61
C PRO A 21 -3.08 15.82 -1.55
N LYS A 22 -4.04 16.35 -0.77
CA LYS A 22 -4.12 17.79 -0.50
C LYS A 22 -2.97 18.25 0.40
N LEU A 23 -2.49 17.37 1.25
CA LEU A 23 -1.38 17.62 2.15
C LEU A 23 -0.51 16.36 2.26
N GLU A 24 0.79 16.52 2.03
CA GLU A 24 1.79 15.48 2.20
C GLU A 24 3.03 16.05 2.89
N GLY A 25 3.65 15.27 3.76
CA GLY A 25 4.89 15.68 4.40
C GLY A 25 5.57 14.56 5.15
N VAL A 26 6.78 14.87 5.62
CA VAL A 26 7.58 13.98 6.45
C VAL A 26 7.87 14.66 7.78
N ILE A 27 7.67 13.95 8.87
CA ILE A 27 8.03 14.34 10.23
C ILE A 27 9.11 13.40 10.70
N GLY A 28 10.29 13.95 10.99
CA GLY A 28 11.42 13.17 11.50
C GLY A 28 11.86 13.65 12.88
N SER A 29 12.36 12.72 13.67
CA SER A 29 13.02 13.01 14.94
C SER A 29 14.31 12.23 15.02
N SER A 30 15.35 12.87 15.56
CA SER A 30 16.63 12.23 15.84
C SER A 30 17.09 12.54 17.25
N PHE A 31 17.71 11.55 17.86
CA PHE A 31 18.21 11.61 19.23
C PHE A 31 19.67 11.14 19.25
N TYR A 32 20.50 11.84 19.99
CA TYR A 32 21.89 11.47 20.21
C TYR A 32 22.26 11.65 21.69
N TRP A 33 22.83 10.60 22.28
CA TRP A 33 23.27 10.64 23.67
C TRP A 33 24.40 9.63 23.93
N LYS A 34 25.58 10.13 24.36
CA LYS A 34 26.73 9.30 24.75
C LYS A 34 27.10 8.21 23.75
N GLY A 35 27.10 8.51 22.45
CA GLY A 35 27.39 7.54 21.39
C GLY A 35 26.19 6.76 20.89
N LEU A 36 25.07 6.75 21.61
CA LEU A 36 23.79 6.21 21.14
C LEU A 36 23.13 7.23 20.20
N SER A 37 22.75 6.80 19.02
CA SER A 37 21.96 7.56 18.06
C SER A 37 20.69 6.81 17.73
N ALA A 38 19.59 7.52 17.60
CA ALA A 38 18.32 6.96 17.13
C ALA A 38 17.64 7.96 16.21
N SER A 39 16.99 7.49 15.16
CA SER A 39 16.15 8.34 14.29
C SER A 39 14.91 7.59 13.87
N ILE A 40 13.84 8.35 13.67
CA ILE A 40 12.56 7.86 13.21
C ILE A 40 11.95 8.86 12.23
N ASN A 41 11.40 8.39 11.12
CA ASN A 41 10.75 9.22 10.10
C ASN A 41 9.36 8.67 9.78
N PHE A 42 8.40 9.56 9.80
CA PHE A 42 7.01 9.30 9.43
C PHE A 42 6.64 10.12 8.21
N ARG A 43 5.95 9.49 7.25
CA ARG A 43 5.30 10.19 6.15
C ARG A 43 3.80 10.18 6.37
N TYR A 44 3.18 11.32 6.18
CA TYR A 44 1.73 11.44 6.17
C TYR A 44 1.23 11.96 4.82
N ARG A 45 0.06 11.47 4.40
CA ARG A 45 -0.66 11.92 3.21
C ARG A 45 -2.14 12.03 3.56
N VAL A 46 -2.75 13.15 3.26
CA VAL A 46 -4.13 13.44 3.63
C VAL A 46 -4.89 14.01 2.45
N GLY A 47 -6.11 13.54 2.23
CA GLY A 47 -7.05 14.08 1.24
C GLY A 47 -6.78 13.62 -0.19
N GLY A 48 -6.06 12.52 -0.39
CA GLY A 48 -5.98 11.82 -1.67
C GLY A 48 -7.11 10.82 -1.85
N GLN A 49 -7.27 10.33 -3.07
CA GLN A 49 -8.24 9.28 -3.41
C GLN A 49 -7.53 8.12 -4.07
N ILE A 50 -8.06 6.92 -3.89
CA ILE A 50 -7.52 5.71 -4.48
C ILE A 50 -8.61 4.94 -5.22
N PHE A 51 -8.27 4.41 -6.39
CA PHE A 51 -9.12 3.47 -7.10
C PHE A 51 -8.90 2.06 -6.53
N LEU A 52 -9.98 1.41 -6.11
CA LEU A 52 -9.98 0.08 -5.51
C LEU A 52 -9.86 -1.01 -6.59
N SER A 53 -8.68 -1.11 -7.19
CA SER A 53 -8.43 -2.00 -8.33
C SER A 53 -8.66 -3.48 -8.01
N ALA A 54 -8.33 -3.94 -6.81
CA ALA A 54 -8.59 -5.32 -6.41
C ALA A 54 -10.09 -5.59 -6.27
N LEU A 55 -10.85 -4.64 -5.74
CA LEU A 55 -12.31 -4.75 -5.65
C LEU A 55 -12.94 -4.77 -7.06
N TYR A 56 -12.45 -3.92 -7.95
CA TYR A 56 -12.94 -3.83 -9.31
C TYR A 56 -12.61 -5.08 -10.13
N ASN A 57 -11.34 -5.52 -10.15
CA ASN A 57 -10.90 -6.60 -11.02
C ASN A 57 -11.14 -8.00 -10.46
N LYS A 58 -11.09 -8.18 -9.12
CA LYS A 58 -11.14 -9.52 -8.49
C LYS A 58 -12.44 -9.81 -7.75
N VAL A 59 -13.28 -8.81 -7.58
CA VAL A 59 -14.58 -8.96 -6.90
C VAL A 59 -15.71 -8.60 -7.85
N GLU A 60 -15.73 -7.42 -8.44
CA GLU A 60 -16.81 -7.02 -9.35
C GLU A 60 -16.70 -7.72 -10.69
N ASN A 61 -15.55 -7.63 -11.36
CA ASN A 61 -15.27 -8.20 -12.68
C ASN A 61 -14.30 -9.37 -12.54
N ILE A 62 -14.84 -10.57 -12.43
CA ILE A 62 -14.04 -11.80 -12.38
C ILE A 62 -13.86 -12.26 -13.82
N SER A 63 -12.60 -12.42 -14.28
CA SER A 63 -12.31 -12.97 -15.59
C SER A 63 -12.43 -14.49 -15.59
N ASP A 64 -12.61 -15.07 -16.80
CA ASP A 64 -12.64 -16.52 -16.98
C ASP A 64 -11.32 -17.20 -16.52
N GLN A 65 -10.21 -16.54 -16.73
CA GLN A 65 -8.89 -17.02 -16.27
C GLN A 65 -8.76 -17.01 -14.75
N ASP A 66 -9.30 -15.98 -14.08
CA ASP A 66 -9.23 -15.85 -12.63
C ASP A 66 -9.98 -16.98 -11.92
N VAL A 67 -11.01 -17.57 -12.54
CA VAL A 67 -11.80 -18.66 -11.95
C VAL A 67 -10.96 -19.91 -11.63
N TYR A 68 -9.86 -20.12 -12.32
CA TYR A 68 -8.96 -21.26 -12.10
C TYR A 68 -7.96 -21.05 -10.98
N TYR A 69 -7.86 -19.84 -10.44
CA TYR A 69 -6.93 -19.48 -9.37
C TYR A 69 -7.65 -19.19 -8.06
N ASN A 70 -6.89 -18.94 -7.00
CA ASN A 70 -7.44 -18.54 -5.71
C ASN A 70 -8.20 -17.23 -5.85
N GLN A 71 -9.49 -17.28 -5.53
CA GLN A 71 -10.38 -16.13 -5.60
C GLN A 71 -10.34 -15.31 -4.31
N ASP A 72 -10.62 -14.02 -4.43
CA ASP A 72 -10.90 -13.17 -3.28
C ASP A 72 -12.20 -13.67 -2.59
N LYS A 73 -12.14 -13.95 -1.29
CA LYS A 73 -13.31 -14.44 -0.54
C LYS A 73 -14.51 -13.49 -0.61
N ARG A 74 -14.29 -12.18 -0.81
CA ARG A 74 -15.37 -11.20 -0.98
C ARG A 74 -16.16 -11.44 -2.28
N ALA A 75 -15.56 -12.12 -3.25
CA ALA A 75 -16.25 -12.52 -4.47
C ALA A 75 -17.43 -13.46 -4.21
N LEU A 76 -17.44 -14.14 -3.07
CA LEU A 76 -18.53 -15.05 -2.66
C LEU A 76 -19.66 -14.36 -1.89
N TYR A 77 -19.41 -13.15 -1.38
CA TYR A 77 -20.36 -12.46 -0.52
C TYR A 77 -20.97 -11.25 -1.21
N ASP A 78 -22.15 -10.83 -0.75
CA ASP A 78 -22.87 -9.65 -1.22
C ASP A 78 -23.11 -9.61 -2.74
N ARG A 79 -23.24 -10.79 -3.37
CA ARG A 79 -23.55 -10.91 -4.80
C ARG A 79 -25.02 -11.11 -5.05
N TRP A 80 -25.50 -10.43 -6.08
CA TRP A 80 -26.83 -10.67 -6.60
C TRP A 80 -26.93 -12.09 -7.18
N GLN A 81 -27.92 -12.88 -6.75
CA GLN A 81 -28.15 -14.26 -7.20
C GLN A 81 -29.51 -14.44 -7.85
N LYS A 82 -30.53 -13.74 -7.36
CA LYS A 82 -31.92 -13.90 -7.84
C LYS A 82 -32.67 -12.57 -7.77
N PRO A 83 -33.74 -12.39 -8.56
CA PRO A 83 -34.60 -11.23 -8.48
C PRO A 83 -35.11 -10.98 -7.03
N GLY A 84 -34.97 -9.74 -6.58
CA GLY A 84 -35.30 -9.31 -5.23
C GLY A 84 -34.12 -9.24 -4.27
N ASP A 85 -32.95 -9.74 -4.63
CA ASP A 85 -31.76 -9.61 -3.80
C ASP A 85 -31.24 -8.17 -3.79
N VAL A 86 -30.86 -7.69 -2.60
CA VAL A 86 -30.13 -6.45 -2.41
C VAL A 86 -28.65 -6.80 -2.20
N ALA A 87 -27.81 -6.55 -3.18
CA ALA A 87 -26.42 -6.94 -3.15
C ALA A 87 -25.50 -5.81 -3.60
N LYS A 88 -24.27 -5.81 -3.09
CA LYS A 88 -23.23 -4.81 -3.47
C LYS A 88 -22.63 -5.09 -4.84
N PHE A 89 -22.58 -6.37 -5.23
CA PHE A 89 -21.91 -6.79 -6.46
C PHE A 89 -22.91 -7.49 -7.38
N LYS A 90 -22.69 -7.34 -8.69
CA LYS A 90 -23.50 -8.05 -9.70
C LYS A 90 -23.33 -9.57 -9.60
N ALA A 91 -24.20 -10.32 -10.25
CA ALA A 91 -23.98 -11.75 -10.50
C ALA A 91 -22.62 -11.98 -11.18
N ILE A 92 -22.00 -13.13 -10.95
CA ILE A 92 -20.79 -13.52 -11.66
C ILE A 92 -21.18 -13.68 -13.13
N SER A 93 -20.52 -12.93 -13.99
CA SER A 93 -20.67 -13.02 -15.44
C SER A 93 -19.29 -12.95 -16.08
N LEU A 94 -18.98 -13.95 -16.89
CA LEU A 94 -17.71 -14.00 -17.63
C LEU A 94 -17.76 -13.17 -18.92
N ASN A 95 -18.95 -12.79 -19.36
CA ASN A 95 -19.18 -12.11 -20.64
C ASN A 95 -19.46 -10.61 -20.49
N GLU A 96 -19.73 -10.15 -19.28
CA GLU A 96 -20.09 -8.76 -19.01
C GLU A 96 -19.15 -8.13 -18.01
N THR A 97 -18.61 -6.98 -18.38
CA THR A 97 -17.74 -6.18 -17.52
C THR A 97 -18.46 -4.93 -17.06
N THR A 98 -18.51 -4.70 -15.75
CA THR A 98 -18.96 -3.43 -15.19
C THR A 98 -17.95 -2.34 -15.52
N PRO A 99 -18.36 -1.20 -16.09
CA PRO A 99 -17.45 -0.10 -16.38
C PRO A 99 -16.88 0.52 -15.10
N MET A 100 -15.73 1.15 -15.21
CA MET A 100 -15.15 1.93 -14.13
C MET A 100 -16.10 3.08 -13.73
N SER A 101 -16.25 3.30 -12.43
CA SER A 101 -17.12 4.34 -11.90
C SER A 101 -16.60 4.86 -10.56
N SER A 102 -17.15 5.96 -10.09
CA SER A 102 -16.87 6.54 -8.77
C SER A 102 -17.13 5.59 -7.60
N ARG A 103 -17.93 4.55 -7.80
CA ARG A 103 -18.20 3.51 -6.81
C ARG A 103 -16.92 2.80 -6.32
N PHE A 104 -15.89 2.76 -7.13
CA PHE A 104 -14.59 2.14 -6.82
C PHE A 104 -13.53 3.14 -6.39
N VAL A 105 -13.90 4.38 -6.15
CA VAL A 105 -13.03 5.43 -5.63
C VAL A 105 -13.29 5.62 -4.14
N ALA A 106 -12.23 5.64 -3.34
CA ALA A 106 -12.30 5.87 -1.90
C ALA A 106 -11.29 6.94 -1.47
N ASP A 107 -11.64 7.70 -0.44
CA ASP A 107 -10.73 8.69 0.16
C ASP A 107 -9.65 7.98 0.97
N GLU A 108 -8.39 8.27 0.66
CA GLU A 108 -7.25 7.67 1.32
C GLU A 108 -6.45 8.69 2.11
N ASN A 109 -6.35 8.46 3.41
CA ASN A 109 -5.41 9.13 4.29
C ASN A 109 -4.42 8.09 4.82
N THR A 110 -3.13 8.39 4.78
CA THR A 110 -2.10 7.45 5.21
C THR A 110 -1.11 8.08 6.19
N LEU A 111 -0.68 7.26 7.14
CA LEU A 111 0.47 7.51 7.99
C LEU A 111 1.39 6.29 7.90
N SER A 112 2.61 6.48 7.47
CA SER A 112 3.61 5.42 7.37
C SER A 112 4.85 5.75 8.18
N CYS A 113 5.41 4.76 8.86
CA CYS A 113 6.74 4.85 9.43
C CYS A 113 7.74 4.36 8.39
N GLU A 114 8.42 5.31 7.74
CA GLU A 114 9.30 5.02 6.62
C GLU A 114 10.61 4.41 7.06
N SER A 115 11.18 4.93 8.13
CA SER A 115 12.47 4.44 8.60
C SER A 115 12.65 4.62 10.10
N VAL A 116 13.31 3.64 10.69
CA VAL A 116 13.87 3.73 12.05
C VAL A 116 15.32 3.29 11.97
N SER A 117 16.20 4.04 12.60
CA SER A 117 17.59 3.62 12.80
C SER A 117 18.00 3.77 14.25
N ILE A 118 18.82 2.84 14.72
CA ILE A 118 19.45 2.87 16.01
C ILE A 118 20.93 2.58 15.78
N GLY A 119 21.80 3.43 16.30
CA GLY A 119 23.24 3.29 16.17
C GLY A 119 23.94 3.49 17.50
N TYR A 120 25.06 2.83 17.66
CA TYR A 120 25.96 3.06 18.79
C TYR A 120 27.38 3.20 18.30
N GLU A 121 28.01 4.30 18.66
CA GLU A 121 29.42 4.59 18.39
C GLU A 121 30.20 4.56 19.70
N THR A 122 31.33 3.87 19.69
CA THR A 122 32.20 3.77 20.85
C THR A 122 33.66 3.98 20.46
N GLN A 123 34.41 4.60 21.39
CA GLN A 123 35.86 4.79 21.34
C GLN A 123 36.52 4.10 22.56
N ALA A 124 35.99 2.95 22.95
CA ALA A 124 36.42 2.22 24.12
C ALA A 124 37.90 1.84 24.04
N ARG A 125 38.60 1.84 25.18
CA ARG A 125 40.06 1.58 25.26
C ARG A 125 40.46 0.22 24.70
N TRP A 126 39.58 -0.78 24.74
CA TRP A 126 39.82 -2.11 24.20
C TRP A 126 40.00 -2.13 22.67
N LEU A 127 39.39 -1.17 21.96
CA LEU A 127 39.54 -1.06 20.51
C LEU A 127 41.00 -0.77 20.09
N ARG A 128 41.75 -0.08 20.92
CA ARG A 128 43.15 0.24 20.67
C ARG A 128 44.06 -1.00 20.64
N HIS A 129 43.67 -2.08 21.33
CA HIS A 129 44.39 -3.36 21.25
C HIS A 129 44.34 -3.98 19.87
N PHE A 130 43.32 -3.63 19.07
CA PHE A 130 43.16 -4.05 17.68
C PHE A 130 43.58 -2.98 16.67
N GLY A 131 44.22 -1.88 17.14
CA GLY A 131 44.63 -0.76 16.29
C GLY A 131 43.48 0.13 15.84
N ALA A 132 42.25 -0.09 16.35
CA ALA A 132 41.09 0.66 15.98
C ALA A 132 40.87 1.89 16.87
N SER A 133 40.45 3.02 16.28
CA SER A 133 40.16 4.27 16.98
C SER A 133 38.69 4.38 17.38
N SER A 134 37.78 3.87 16.59
CA SER A 134 36.34 3.85 16.88
C SER A 134 35.63 2.67 16.21
N MET A 135 34.50 2.28 16.78
CA MET A 135 33.60 1.28 16.24
C MET A 135 32.17 1.81 16.26
N THR A 136 31.47 1.65 15.14
CA THR A 136 30.07 2.04 15.00
C THR A 136 29.25 0.81 14.60
N ILE A 137 28.20 0.53 15.38
CA ILE A 137 27.20 -0.50 15.06
C ILE A 137 25.90 0.25 14.76
N ARG A 138 25.24 -0.06 13.64
CA ARG A 138 23.96 0.55 13.30
C ARG A 138 22.99 -0.51 12.78
N GLY A 139 21.79 -0.50 13.35
CA GLY A 139 20.64 -1.23 12.86
C GLY A 139 19.66 -0.26 12.21
N TYR A 140 19.06 -0.63 11.10
CA TYR A 140 18.01 0.16 10.47
C TYR A 140 16.94 -0.74 9.85
N MET A 141 15.74 -0.20 9.83
CA MET A 141 14.56 -0.86 9.28
C MET A 141 13.74 0.17 8.51
N ASN A 142 13.29 -0.22 7.32
CA ASN A 142 12.42 0.58 6.48
C ASN A 142 11.02 -0.02 6.42
N ASP A 143 10.04 0.80 6.04
CA ASP A 143 8.64 0.38 5.84
C ASP A 143 8.05 -0.41 7.02
N ILE A 144 8.19 0.14 8.23
CA ILE A 144 7.86 -0.57 9.47
C ILE A 144 6.36 -0.83 9.56
N PHE A 145 5.56 0.21 9.30
CA PHE A 145 4.11 0.09 9.21
C PHE A 145 3.51 1.18 8.33
N ARG A 146 2.33 0.91 7.82
CA ARG A 146 1.46 1.89 7.16
C ARG A 146 0.05 1.74 7.70
N ILE A 147 -0.50 2.81 8.20
CA ILE A 147 -1.89 2.96 8.59
C ILE A 147 -2.58 3.72 7.47
N SER A 148 -3.70 3.22 6.98
CA SER A 148 -4.49 3.84 5.93
C SER A 148 -5.97 3.72 6.25
N THR A 149 -6.75 4.73 5.89
CA THR A 149 -8.23 4.70 5.96
C THR A 149 -8.81 3.67 5.00
N VAL A 150 -8.08 3.35 3.93
CA VAL A 150 -8.43 2.31 2.97
C VAL A 150 -7.50 1.13 3.16
N LYS A 151 -8.07 -0.07 3.30
CA LYS A 151 -7.28 -1.29 3.38
C LYS A 151 -6.55 -1.50 2.05
N ASN A 152 -5.26 -1.24 2.04
CA ASN A 152 -4.43 -1.47 0.87
C ASN A 152 -4.18 -2.96 0.71
N GLU A 153 -4.65 -3.52 -0.39
CA GLU A 153 -4.53 -4.92 -0.70
C GLU A 153 -3.24 -5.15 -1.46
N ARG A 154 -2.30 -5.77 -0.78
CA ARG A 154 -1.12 -6.33 -1.43
C ARG A 154 -1.53 -7.65 -2.04
N GLY A 155 -1.34 -7.82 -3.34
CA GLY A 155 -1.60 -9.07 -4.02
C GLY A 155 -0.76 -10.23 -3.45
N LEU A 156 -1.14 -11.45 -3.78
CA LEU A 156 -0.38 -12.66 -3.40
C LEU A 156 1.02 -12.68 -4.02
N ASP A 157 1.21 -11.96 -5.13
CA ASP A 157 2.46 -11.93 -5.90
C ASP A 157 3.58 -11.14 -5.21
N TYR A 158 3.22 -10.22 -4.33
CA TYR A 158 4.18 -9.38 -3.60
C TYR A 158 3.89 -9.41 -2.10
N PRO A 159 4.26 -10.49 -1.41
CA PRO A 159 4.08 -10.55 0.04
C PRO A 159 4.93 -9.48 0.72
N PHE A 160 4.39 -8.91 1.78
CA PHE A 160 5.09 -7.91 2.56
C PHE A 160 6.26 -8.54 3.31
N ALA A 161 7.49 -8.21 2.92
CA ALA A 161 8.68 -8.57 3.65
C ALA A 161 9.17 -7.36 4.46
N ARG A 162 9.33 -7.56 5.76
CA ARG A 162 10.06 -6.62 6.61
C ARG A 162 11.52 -6.98 6.57
N SER A 163 12.37 -6.00 6.27
CA SER A 163 13.82 -6.18 6.26
C SER A 163 14.45 -5.36 7.39
N VAL A 164 15.35 -6.00 8.10
CA VAL A 164 16.21 -5.34 9.07
C VAL A 164 17.65 -5.49 8.57
N ALA A 165 18.36 -4.40 8.52
CA ALA A 165 19.76 -4.41 8.11
C ALA A 165 20.66 -3.90 9.23
N PHE A 166 21.84 -4.47 9.30
CA PHE A 166 22.88 -4.08 10.26
C PHE A 166 24.14 -3.66 9.53
N SER A 167 24.79 -2.63 10.04
CA SER A 167 26.11 -2.23 9.58
C SER A 167 27.09 -2.16 10.75
N LEU A 168 28.30 -2.61 10.51
CA LEU A 168 29.43 -2.50 11.40
C LEU A 168 30.51 -1.68 10.70
N GLY A 169 30.91 -0.57 11.29
CA GLY A 169 32.01 0.26 10.83
C GLY A 169 33.13 0.26 11.85
N ILE A 170 34.35 0.06 11.41
CA ILE A 170 35.55 0.16 12.24
C ILE A 170 36.49 1.16 11.60
N ARG A 171 36.98 2.11 12.39
CA ARG A 171 37.96 3.08 11.96
C ARG A 171 39.26 2.78 12.68
N PHE A 172 40.32 2.68 11.90
CA PHE A 172 41.68 2.50 12.37
C PHE A 172 42.41 3.82 12.50
#